data_4d51b25933f8303320b0ddcfd0c4be00
#
_entry.id   4d51b25933f8303320b0ddcfd0c4be00
#
_cell.length_a   1.000
_cell.length_b   1.000
_cell.length_c   1.000
_cell.angle_alpha   90.00
_cell.angle_beta   90.00
_cell.angle_gamma   90.00
#
_symmetry.space_group_name_H-M   'P 1'
#
loop_
_entity.id
_entity.type
_entity.pdbx_description
1 polymer ?
#
loop_
_entity_poly.entity_id
_entity_poly.type
_entity_poly.pdbx_seq_one_letter_code
_entity_poly.pdbx_strand_id
1 'polypeptide(L)'
;PMMIYRLDRFGRGGHHRPFNDLVFAGIRIMEAHENYNWQHQDIRTEEGIKYGDVVDHVNFDYAAKLTAVNAINLASLAWAPPAPEQVEIGGIVEASAKLRWKIEPNSTAVGYKVYWRDTTSPVWQYSRYVGKVQEFTLDGVVIDNYFFGVAAIGENGHESLIVFPSGVFR
;
A
#
# COMPACT_ATOMS: atom_id res chain seq x y z
N PRO A 1 13.81 -3.79 3.02
CA PRO A 1 13.29 -3.07 1.85
C PRO A 1 13.07 -1.61 2.18
N MET A 2 13.27 -0.75 1.17
CA MET A 2 12.98 0.68 1.27
C MET A 2 11.69 0.95 0.48
N MET A 3 10.77 1.71 1.07
CA MET A 3 9.55 2.12 0.38
C MET A 3 9.75 3.50 -0.25
N ILE A 4 9.46 3.63 -1.54
CA ILE A 4 9.60 4.89 -2.27
C ILE A 4 8.23 5.28 -2.81
N TYR A 5 7.78 6.46 -2.41
CA TYR A 5 6.50 7.02 -2.82
C TYR A 5 6.68 7.95 -4.03
N ARG A 6 6.64 7.36 -5.21
CA ARG A 6 6.63 8.09 -6.47
C ARG A 6 5.95 7.24 -7.54
N LEU A 7 5.39 7.87 -8.53
CA LEU A 7 4.65 7.16 -9.58
C LEU A 7 5.54 6.21 -10.37
N ASP A 8 6.64 6.68 -10.91
CA ASP A 8 7.69 5.89 -11.56
C ASP A 8 8.76 6.83 -12.12
N ARG A 9 9.70 6.27 -12.86
CA ARG A 9 10.68 7.03 -13.61
C ARG A 9 10.10 7.54 -14.92
N PHE A 10 10.61 8.65 -15.42
CA PHE A 10 10.18 9.25 -16.68
C PHE A 10 10.31 8.26 -17.85
N GLY A 11 9.21 8.07 -18.59
CA GLY A 11 9.16 7.18 -19.75
C GLY A 11 9.33 5.69 -19.45
N ARG A 12 9.39 5.31 -18.16
CA ARG A 12 9.54 3.93 -17.73
C ARG A 12 8.47 3.56 -16.73
N GLY A 13 8.09 2.32 -16.74
CA GLY A 13 7.08 1.80 -15.86
C GLY A 13 7.15 0.29 -15.74
N GLY A 14 6.11 -0.30 -15.17
CA GLY A 14 5.94 -1.74 -15.05
C GLY A 14 4.48 -2.09 -15.21
N HIS A 15 4.16 -3.38 -15.11
CA HIS A 15 2.80 -3.89 -15.25
C HIS A 15 1.81 -3.37 -14.18
N HIS A 16 2.30 -2.75 -13.11
CA HIS A 16 1.48 -2.10 -12.09
C HIS A 16 0.79 -0.81 -12.59
N ARG A 17 1.39 -0.10 -13.57
CA ARG A 17 0.87 1.20 -14.03
C ARG A 17 -0.56 1.17 -14.54
N PRO A 18 -0.98 0.28 -15.45
CA PRO A 18 -2.37 0.21 -15.89
C PRO A 18 -3.36 0.01 -14.75
N PHE A 19 -2.96 -0.71 -13.71
CA PHE A 19 -3.80 -0.87 -12.51
C PHE A 19 -3.88 0.42 -11.72
N ASN A 20 -2.77 1.13 -11.52
CA ASN A 20 -2.76 2.42 -10.82
C ASN A 20 -3.57 3.48 -11.59
N ASP A 21 -3.52 3.47 -12.92
CA ASP A 21 -4.31 4.38 -13.77
C ASP A 21 -5.83 4.15 -13.59
N LEU A 22 -6.22 2.92 -13.23
CA LEU A 22 -7.60 2.55 -12.87
C LEU A 22 -7.88 2.64 -11.35
N VAL A 23 -7.01 3.31 -10.60
CA VAL A 23 -7.14 3.53 -9.14
C VAL A 23 -6.98 2.26 -8.30
N PHE A 24 -6.49 1.16 -8.86
CA PHE A 24 -6.10 -0.01 -8.08
C PHE A 24 -4.72 0.18 -7.46
N ALA A 25 -4.56 -0.31 -6.23
CA ALA A 25 -3.26 -0.31 -5.57
C ALA A 25 -2.29 -1.26 -6.28
N GLY A 26 -1.19 -0.72 -6.76
CA GLY A 26 -0.14 -1.49 -7.41
C GLY A 26 1.24 -0.98 -7.00
N ILE A 27 2.18 -1.89 -6.79
CA ILE A 27 3.56 -1.57 -6.44
C ILE A 27 4.52 -2.23 -7.41
N ARG A 28 5.72 -1.68 -7.52
CA ARG A 28 6.85 -2.28 -8.21
C ARG A 28 7.92 -2.63 -7.18
N ILE A 29 8.36 -3.88 -7.21
CA ILE A 29 9.50 -4.33 -6.41
C ILE A 29 10.70 -4.47 -7.35
N MET A 30 11.81 -3.83 -7.00
CA MET A 30 13.00 -3.77 -7.83
C MET A 30 14.25 -3.51 -7.00
N GLU A 31 15.40 -3.64 -7.62
CA GLU A 31 16.65 -3.21 -7.03
C GLU A 31 16.69 -1.68 -6.83
N ALA A 32 17.34 -1.22 -5.75
CA ALA A 32 17.51 0.20 -5.47
C ALA A 32 18.44 0.88 -6.48
N HIS A 33 19.44 0.16 -6.96
CA HIS A 33 20.44 0.62 -7.95
C HIS A 33 20.51 -0.38 -9.09
N GLU A 34 19.87 -0.06 -10.20
CA GLU A 34 19.91 -0.88 -11.41
C GLU A 34 21.21 -0.69 -12.17
N ASN A 35 21.75 -1.78 -12.70
CA ASN A 35 22.92 -1.74 -13.58
C ASN A 35 22.48 -1.92 -15.04
N TYR A 36 22.48 -0.81 -15.79
CA TYR A 36 22.05 -0.79 -17.19
C TYR A 36 23.02 -1.47 -18.16
N ASN A 37 24.24 -1.80 -17.75
CA ASN A 37 25.12 -2.61 -18.56
C ASN A 37 24.65 -4.08 -18.62
N TRP A 38 23.87 -4.51 -17.65
CA TRP A 38 23.43 -5.90 -17.53
C TRP A 38 22.00 -6.14 -18.00
N GLN A 39 21.10 -5.16 -17.88
CA GLN A 39 19.70 -5.32 -18.27
C GLN A 39 19.41 -4.63 -19.62
N HIS A 40 18.56 -5.27 -20.43
CA HIS A 40 18.16 -4.79 -21.76
C HIS A 40 19.34 -4.59 -22.73
N GLN A 41 20.40 -5.38 -22.57
CA GLN A 41 21.63 -5.30 -23.38
C GLN A 41 21.91 -6.64 -24.04
N ASP A 42 22.43 -6.58 -25.25
CA ASP A 42 23.01 -7.75 -25.89
C ASP A 42 24.29 -8.18 -25.19
N ILE A 43 24.55 -9.50 -25.16
CA ILE A 43 25.76 -10.04 -24.56
C ILE A 43 26.96 -9.65 -25.42
N ARG A 44 27.83 -8.80 -24.87
CA ARG A 44 29.06 -8.33 -25.53
C ARG A 44 30.08 -7.83 -24.52
N THR A 45 31.32 -7.68 -24.96
CA THR A 45 32.35 -6.95 -24.25
C THR A 45 32.81 -5.80 -25.13
N GLU A 46 32.76 -4.60 -24.62
CA GLU A 46 33.11 -3.39 -25.30
C GLU A 46 33.96 -2.52 -24.36
N GLU A 47 35.12 -2.12 -24.79
CA GLU A 47 36.10 -1.33 -24.00
C GLU A 47 36.38 -1.92 -22.59
N GLY A 48 36.38 -3.26 -22.46
CA GLY A 48 36.61 -3.96 -21.20
C GLY A 48 35.37 -4.07 -20.30
N ILE A 49 34.24 -3.47 -20.68
CA ILE A 49 32.97 -3.57 -19.97
C ILE A 49 32.17 -4.77 -20.49
N LYS A 50 31.69 -5.61 -19.59
CA LYS A 50 30.79 -6.72 -19.92
C LYS A 50 29.34 -6.25 -19.89
N TYR A 51 28.62 -6.45 -20.99
CA TYR A 51 27.20 -6.18 -21.14
C TYR A 51 26.41 -7.50 -21.23
N GLY A 52 25.13 -7.40 -20.91
CA GLY A 52 24.19 -8.49 -21.15
C GLY A 52 23.54 -9.03 -19.88
N ASP A 53 22.35 -9.55 -20.09
CA ASP A 53 21.53 -10.15 -19.05
C ASP A 53 21.87 -11.64 -18.94
N VAL A 54 22.86 -11.96 -18.13
CA VAL A 54 23.36 -13.32 -17.91
C VAL A 54 23.25 -13.74 -16.45
N VAL A 55 23.12 -15.04 -16.23
CA VAL A 55 22.93 -15.63 -14.90
C VAL A 55 24.06 -15.32 -13.91
N ASP A 56 25.28 -15.11 -14.40
CA ASP A 56 26.44 -14.79 -13.58
C ASP A 56 26.31 -13.44 -12.84
N HIS A 57 25.42 -12.58 -13.30
CA HIS A 57 25.12 -11.28 -12.68
C HIS A 57 24.01 -11.36 -11.63
N VAL A 58 23.38 -12.53 -11.43
CA VAL A 58 22.27 -12.70 -10.49
C VAL A 58 22.78 -12.97 -9.09
N ASN A 59 22.40 -12.11 -8.14
CA ASN A 59 22.55 -12.41 -6.72
C ASN A 59 21.35 -13.24 -6.26
N PHE A 60 21.51 -14.57 -6.19
CA PHE A 60 20.44 -15.50 -5.85
C PHE A 60 19.91 -15.31 -4.43
N ASP A 61 20.74 -14.97 -3.46
CA ASP A 61 20.30 -14.70 -2.09
C ASP A 61 19.42 -13.45 -2.02
N TYR A 62 19.77 -12.43 -2.79
CA TYR A 62 18.95 -11.23 -2.90
C TYR A 62 17.61 -11.50 -3.63
N ALA A 63 17.67 -12.23 -4.71
CA ALA A 63 16.49 -12.64 -5.47
C ALA A 63 15.52 -13.48 -4.61
N ALA A 64 16.04 -14.41 -3.81
CA ALA A 64 15.25 -15.21 -2.87
C ALA A 64 14.55 -14.31 -1.82
N LYS A 65 15.24 -13.30 -1.29
CA LYS A 65 14.63 -12.34 -0.35
C LYS A 65 13.52 -11.51 -1.00
N LEU A 66 13.72 -11.03 -2.22
CA LEU A 66 12.69 -10.31 -2.97
C LEU A 66 11.48 -11.21 -3.25
N THR A 67 11.70 -12.45 -3.63
CA THR A 67 10.64 -13.44 -3.83
C THR A 67 9.85 -13.68 -2.55
N ALA A 68 10.52 -13.83 -1.42
CA ALA A 68 9.88 -13.99 -0.11
C ALA A 68 9.01 -12.78 0.24
N VAL A 69 9.48 -11.54 0.01
CA VAL A 69 8.68 -10.32 0.23
C VAL A 69 7.42 -10.32 -0.64
N ASN A 70 7.53 -10.69 -1.92
CA ASN A 70 6.38 -10.80 -2.81
C ASN A 70 5.39 -11.87 -2.31
N ALA A 71 5.87 -13.05 -1.96
CA ALA A 71 5.03 -14.14 -1.46
C ALA A 71 4.28 -13.76 -0.17
N ILE A 72 4.96 -13.10 0.78
CA ILE A 72 4.34 -12.63 2.02
C ILE A 72 3.26 -11.60 1.74
N ASN A 73 3.52 -10.62 0.87
CA ASN A 73 2.53 -9.61 0.50
C ASN A 73 1.28 -10.23 -0.14
N LEU A 74 1.48 -11.15 -1.10
CA LEU A 74 0.38 -11.84 -1.76
C LEU A 74 -0.44 -12.69 -0.78
N ALA A 75 0.23 -13.46 0.08
CA ALA A 75 -0.44 -14.28 1.08
C ALA A 75 -1.22 -13.42 2.08
N SER A 76 -0.61 -12.33 2.58
CA SER A 76 -1.27 -11.42 3.53
C SER A 76 -2.52 -10.80 2.94
N LEU A 77 -2.48 -10.36 1.68
CA LEU A 77 -3.65 -9.79 1.01
C LEU A 77 -4.71 -10.85 0.66
N ALA A 78 -4.28 -12.06 0.29
CA ALA A 78 -5.22 -13.16 -0.02
C ALA A 78 -6.00 -13.66 1.21
N TRP A 79 -5.41 -13.56 2.39
CA TRP A 79 -6.05 -13.94 3.66
C TRP A 79 -6.76 -12.78 4.35
N ALA A 80 -6.56 -11.57 3.88
CA ALA A 80 -7.25 -10.41 4.43
C ALA A 80 -8.76 -10.46 4.11
N PRO A 81 -9.61 -9.95 5.00
CA PRO A 81 -11.03 -9.78 4.70
C PRO A 81 -11.22 -8.72 3.61
N PRO A 82 -12.39 -8.69 2.95
CA PRO A 82 -12.74 -7.58 2.07
C PRO A 82 -12.61 -6.23 2.78
N ALA A 83 -12.10 -5.24 2.06
CA ALA A 83 -11.96 -3.88 2.58
C ALA A 83 -13.34 -3.27 2.87
N PRO A 84 -13.44 -2.30 3.81
CA PRO A 84 -14.69 -1.60 4.07
C PRO A 84 -15.11 -0.79 2.85
N GLU A 85 -16.41 -0.68 2.63
CA GLU A 85 -16.99 0.11 1.54
C GLU A 85 -17.48 1.47 2.03
N GLN A 86 -17.59 2.41 1.09
CA GLN A 86 -18.20 3.72 1.32
C GLN A 86 -17.69 4.38 2.61
N VAL A 87 -16.36 4.44 2.76
CA VAL A 87 -15.77 5.17 3.87
C VAL A 87 -16.03 6.65 3.70
N GLU A 88 -16.59 7.29 4.72
CA GLU A 88 -16.92 8.70 4.75
C GLU A 88 -16.35 9.34 6.02
N ILE A 89 -16.14 10.67 5.98
CA ILE A 89 -15.60 11.44 7.08
C ILE A 89 -16.57 12.57 7.48
N GLY A 90 -16.71 12.81 8.78
CA GLY A 90 -17.45 13.90 9.39
C GLY A 90 -16.59 14.67 10.38
N GLY A 91 -17.13 15.75 10.95
CA GLY A 91 -16.43 16.59 11.90
C GLY A 91 -15.74 17.81 11.27
N ILE A 92 -16.26 18.33 10.15
CA ILE A 92 -15.69 19.45 9.36
C ILE A 92 -15.39 20.70 10.17
N VAL A 93 -16.20 20.98 11.19
CA VAL A 93 -16.04 22.16 12.10
C VAL A 93 -15.95 21.73 13.57
N GLU A 94 -15.52 20.50 13.81
CA GLU A 94 -15.42 19.92 15.14
C GLU A 94 -13.95 19.67 15.53
N ALA A 95 -13.67 19.54 16.80
CA ALA A 95 -12.35 19.19 17.30
C ALA A 95 -12.05 17.66 17.18
N SER A 96 -12.93 16.90 16.57
CA SER A 96 -12.85 15.45 16.47
C SER A 96 -13.20 14.98 15.06
N ALA A 97 -12.49 13.97 14.56
CA ALA A 97 -12.80 13.33 13.30
C ALA A 97 -13.76 12.17 13.52
N LYS A 98 -14.81 12.09 12.71
CA LYS A 98 -15.77 10.99 12.71
C LYS A 98 -15.61 10.20 11.40
N LEU A 99 -15.52 8.88 11.48
CA LEU A 99 -15.44 8.02 10.31
C LEU A 99 -16.61 7.03 10.35
N ARG A 100 -17.24 6.81 9.22
CA ARG A 100 -18.23 5.75 9.05
C ARG A 100 -17.97 4.99 7.76
N TRP A 101 -18.37 3.72 7.74
CA TRP A 101 -18.17 2.83 6.60
C TRP A 101 -19.24 1.76 6.56
N LYS A 102 -19.38 1.14 5.40
CA LYS A 102 -20.21 -0.05 5.26
C LYS A 102 -19.38 -1.32 5.39
N ILE A 103 -19.97 -2.29 6.06
CA ILE A 103 -19.44 -3.64 6.15
C ILE A 103 -19.95 -4.40 4.92
N GLU A 104 -19.05 -5.00 4.17
CA GLU A 104 -19.39 -5.88 3.06
C GLU A 104 -20.17 -7.09 3.60
N PRO A 105 -21.33 -7.47 2.98
CA PRO A 105 -22.26 -8.45 3.57
C PRO A 105 -21.65 -9.81 3.93
N ASN A 106 -20.68 -10.27 3.15
CA ASN A 106 -20.00 -11.56 3.38
C ASN A 106 -18.63 -11.40 4.03
N SER A 107 -18.36 -10.24 4.66
CA SER A 107 -17.06 -9.96 5.24
C SER A 107 -16.73 -10.90 6.39
N THR A 108 -15.54 -11.49 6.30
CA THR A 108 -14.92 -12.29 7.37
C THR A 108 -14.18 -11.43 8.39
N ALA A 109 -14.37 -10.11 8.35
CA ALA A 109 -13.73 -9.19 9.29
C ALA A 109 -14.23 -9.42 10.72
N VAL A 110 -13.30 -9.53 11.66
CA VAL A 110 -13.57 -9.58 13.10
C VAL A 110 -13.57 -8.19 13.72
N GLY A 111 -13.07 -7.18 13.00
CA GLY A 111 -13.06 -5.80 13.43
C GLY A 111 -12.47 -4.88 12.37
N TYR A 112 -12.32 -3.63 12.74
CA TYR A 112 -11.77 -2.56 11.90
C TYR A 112 -10.67 -1.82 12.62
N LYS A 113 -9.80 -1.22 11.84
CA LYS A 113 -8.72 -0.38 12.33
C LYS A 113 -8.76 0.94 11.60
N VAL A 114 -8.84 2.02 12.35
CA VAL A 114 -8.79 3.39 11.83
C VAL A 114 -7.34 3.82 11.81
N TYR A 115 -6.94 4.42 10.71
CA TYR A 115 -5.60 4.95 10.47
C TYR A 115 -5.66 6.45 10.26
N TRP A 116 -4.64 7.17 10.75
CA TRP A 116 -4.44 8.56 10.38
C TRP A 116 -2.95 8.90 10.31
N ARG A 117 -2.65 9.91 9.54
CA ARG A 117 -1.29 10.42 9.33
C ARG A 117 -1.31 11.91 9.05
N ASP A 118 -0.25 12.62 9.42
CA ASP A 118 -0.08 14.01 9.03
C ASP A 118 -0.14 14.16 7.51
N THR A 119 -0.67 15.27 7.01
CA THR A 119 -0.82 15.51 5.58
C THR A 119 0.53 15.52 4.83
N THR A 120 1.63 15.75 5.53
CA THR A 120 3.00 15.74 5.00
C THR A 120 3.70 14.39 5.13
N SER A 121 3.13 13.43 5.87
CA SER A 121 3.73 12.11 6.07
C SER A 121 3.36 11.15 4.93
N PRO A 122 4.33 10.44 4.34
CA PRO A 122 4.03 9.42 3.33
C PRO A 122 3.58 8.07 3.95
N VAL A 123 3.69 7.90 5.25
CA VAL A 123 3.37 6.64 5.96
C VAL A 123 2.28 6.86 7.00
N TRP A 124 1.47 5.83 7.25
CA TRP A 124 0.50 5.83 8.34
C TRP A 124 1.24 5.82 9.68
N GLN A 125 1.12 6.93 10.42
CA GLN A 125 1.84 7.14 11.69
C GLN A 125 1.05 6.62 12.88
N TYR A 126 -0.27 6.67 12.78
CA TYR A 126 -1.17 6.33 13.88
C TYR A 126 -2.22 5.32 13.43
N SER A 127 -2.63 4.48 14.35
CA SER A 127 -3.74 3.56 14.12
C SER A 127 -4.42 3.17 15.42
N ARG A 128 -5.71 2.80 15.33
CA ARG A 128 -6.49 2.31 16.46
C ARG A 128 -7.44 1.21 16.01
N TYR A 129 -7.35 0.05 16.67
CA TYR A 129 -8.36 -1.00 16.52
C TYR A 129 -9.64 -0.57 17.24
N VAL A 130 -10.76 -0.67 16.57
CA VAL A 130 -12.04 -0.15 17.03
C VAL A 130 -13.14 -1.23 17.17
N GLY A 131 -12.78 -2.50 16.98
CA GLY A 131 -13.75 -3.60 17.03
C GLY A 131 -14.62 -3.67 15.77
N LYS A 132 -15.68 -4.46 15.84
CA LYS A 132 -16.62 -4.68 14.72
C LYS A 132 -17.73 -3.62 14.73
N VAL A 133 -17.37 -2.40 14.40
CA VAL A 133 -18.25 -1.23 14.34
C VAL A 133 -18.31 -0.68 12.92
N GLN A 134 -19.28 0.18 12.62
CA GLN A 134 -19.46 0.88 11.34
C GLN A 134 -19.19 2.38 11.42
N GLU A 135 -18.90 2.87 12.62
CA GLU A 135 -18.59 4.27 12.88
C GLU A 135 -17.65 4.38 14.06
N PHE A 136 -16.75 5.35 14.01
CA PHE A 136 -15.86 5.65 15.11
C PHE A 136 -15.47 7.13 15.13
N THR A 137 -15.40 7.71 16.34
CA THR A 137 -14.95 9.08 16.56
C THR A 137 -13.55 9.08 17.18
N LEU A 138 -12.66 9.84 16.56
CA LEU A 138 -11.33 10.14 17.07
C LEU A 138 -11.38 11.48 17.78
N ASP A 139 -11.51 11.46 19.10
CA ASP A 139 -11.57 12.66 19.92
C ASP A 139 -10.24 13.42 19.88
N GLY A 140 -10.31 14.74 19.73
CA GLY A 140 -9.14 15.62 19.68
C GLY A 140 -8.30 15.53 18.41
N VAL A 141 -8.77 14.83 17.38
CA VAL A 141 -8.09 14.71 16.07
C VAL A 141 -8.87 15.53 15.05
N VAL A 142 -8.33 16.68 14.68
CA VAL A 142 -8.96 17.63 13.73
C VAL A 142 -8.74 17.14 12.30
N ILE A 143 -9.81 17.13 11.49
CA ILE A 143 -9.76 16.57 10.14
C ILE A 143 -8.79 17.29 9.19
N ASP A 144 -8.58 18.59 9.38
CA ASP A 144 -7.75 19.41 8.49
C ASP A 144 -6.24 19.07 8.55
N ASN A 145 -5.82 18.43 9.64
CA ASN A 145 -4.40 18.16 9.88
C ASN A 145 -3.95 16.78 9.38
N TYR A 146 -4.88 15.89 9.07
CA TYR A 146 -4.57 14.48 8.83
C TYR A 146 -5.26 13.92 7.59
N PHE A 147 -4.64 12.91 7.01
CA PHE A 147 -5.33 11.95 6.15
C PHE A 147 -5.82 10.78 6.99
N PHE A 148 -6.98 10.25 6.62
CA PHE A 148 -7.63 9.14 7.33
C PHE A 148 -7.85 7.96 6.42
N GLY A 149 -8.00 6.78 7.03
CA GLY A 149 -8.39 5.57 6.32
C GLY A 149 -8.88 4.49 7.27
N VAL A 150 -9.55 3.50 6.72
CA VAL A 150 -10.09 2.37 7.47
C VAL A 150 -9.69 1.07 6.78
N ALA A 151 -9.25 0.09 7.57
CA ALA A 151 -8.99 -1.27 7.11
C ALA A 151 -9.83 -2.28 7.90
N ALA A 152 -10.22 -3.36 7.25
CA ALA A 152 -10.82 -4.52 7.89
C ALA A 152 -9.74 -5.46 8.42
N ILE A 153 -9.96 -6.07 9.57
CA ILE A 153 -9.06 -6.99 10.25
C ILE A 153 -9.68 -8.38 10.27
N GLY A 154 -8.96 -9.37 9.77
CA GLY A 154 -9.34 -10.78 9.80
C GLY A 154 -8.95 -11.48 11.12
N GLU A 155 -9.48 -12.67 11.34
CA GLU A 155 -9.27 -13.46 12.55
C GLU A 155 -7.79 -13.72 12.86
N ASN A 156 -6.97 -13.90 11.82
CA ASN A 156 -5.52 -14.12 11.97
C ASN A 156 -4.69 -12.82 11.96
N GLY A 157 -5.34 -11.65 12.08
CA GLY A 157 -4.69 -10.35 12.08
C GLY A 157 -4.29 -9.81 10.71
N HIS A 158 -4.66 -10.48 9.62
CA HIS A 158 -4.46 -9.95 8.27
C HIS A 158 -5.35 -8.74 8.03
N GLU A 159 -4.78 -7.71 7.45
CA GLU A 159 -5.46 -6.43 7.21
C GLU A 159 -5.77 -6.26 5.72
N SER A 160 -6.96 -5.78 5.42
CA SER A 160 -7.31 -5.34 4.07
C SER A 160 -6.48 -4.11 3.64
N LEU A 161 -6.57 -3.74 2.38
CA LEU A 161 -6.10 -2.42 1.98
C LEU A 161 -6.84 -1.34 2.76
N ILE A 162 -6.13 -0.27 3.10
CA ILE A 162 -6.68 0.89 3.78
C ILE A 162 -7.49 1.71 2.78
N VAL A 163 -8.76 1.94 3.06
CA VAL A 163 -9.67 2.73 2.24
C VAL A 163 -9.74 4.15 2.77
N PHE A 164 -9.44 5.11 1.89
CA PHE A 164 -9.60 6.54 2.18
C PHE A 164 -11.07 6.94 2.14
N PRO A 165 -11.49 7.96 2.93
CA PRO A 165 -12.82 8.53 2.78
C PRO A 165 -13.02 9.09 1.37
N SER A 166 -14.14 8.69 0.75
CA SER A 166 -14.57 9.17 -0.58
C SER A 166 -15.77 10.11 -0.52
N GLY A 167 -16.31 10.33 0.66
CA GLY A 167 -17.45 11.19 0.92
C GLY A 167 -17.35 11.88 2.27
N VAL A 168 -18.21 12.89 2.43
CA VAL A 168 -18.34 13.67 3.67
C VAL A 168 -19.77 13.55 4.18
N PHE A 169 -19.94 13.38 5.49
CA PHE A 169 -21.25 13.42 6.12
C PHE A 169 -21.30 14.50 7.22
N ARG A 170 -22.50 14.95 7.54
CA ARG A 170 -22.79 15.93 8.59
C ARG A 170 -23.38 15.26 9.82
#